data_9296798e985b17bee8424b2b8231dd55
#
_entry.id   9296798e985b17bee8424b2b8231dd55
#
_cell.length_a   1.000
_cell.length_b   1.000
_cell.length_c   1.000
_cell.angle_alpha   90.00
_cell.angle_beta   90.00
_cell.angle_gamma   90.00
#
_symmetry.space_group_name_H-M   'P 1'
#
loop_
_entity.id
_entity.type
_entity.pdbx_description
1 polymer ?
#
loop_
_entity_poly.entity_id
_entity_poly.type
_entity_poly.pdbx_seq_one_letter_code
_entity_poly.pdbx_strand_id
1 'polypeptide(L)'
;MTKILPSKFSFKKEGTQYRAENPRPGKVTGTAMGGILGLSPWDTPFSVACRLLRIYREDIDDKPAVKAGKVLESVIIDYINNTGRLEIIPAEAMYPERKGSHDEWEHDFDDEVFGGHVDGVTVHGDIVEVKTTSNPEPWLNGIPEHYWLQASLYAKFMGADRIHFVVGVLGKDDTSNPFAWVPSDDNVFLFSVDLHPDIDRHVEYIRGWYADYIAQGLTPMPDLDSEKDLEIISALDAQTDDPSNIIAELEDVERALAETKGLKERADELKAMLMLHMDYQRVDSLATDNGTYTLAESTRTVVDSDKLKSNGLYNEYTKKMTIRTIKKRK
;
A
#
# COMPACT_ATOMS: atom_id res chain seq x y z
N MET A 1 14.51 10.43 -2.49
CA MET A 1 13.17 10.90 -2.87
C MET A 1 12.80 10.25 -4.19
N THR A 2 11.66 9.60 -4.28
CA THR A 2 11.16 9.04 -5.53
C THR A 2 10.83 10.21 -6.48
N LYS A 3 11.25 10.11 -7.72
CA LYS A 3 10.96 11.14 -8.72
C LYS A 3 9.51 11.02 -9.16
N ILE A 4 8.72 12.06 -8.94
CA ILE A 4 7.33 12.15 -9.36
C ILE A 4 7.31 12.68 -10.79
N LEU A 5 6.62 11.99 -11.68
CA LEU A 5 6.44 12.42 -13.05
C LEU A 5 5.14 13.24 -13.19
N PRO A 6 5.09 14.23 -14.11
CA PRO A 6 3.87 14.96 -14.36
C PRO A 6 2.71 14.03 -14.72
N SER A 7 1.51 14.41 -14.30
CA SER A 7 0.27 13.73 -14.71
C SER A 7 0.14 13.68 -16.22
N LYS A 8 -0.27 12.55 -16.78
CA LYS A 8 -0.59 12.41 -18.21
C LYS A 8 -1.97 12.99 -18.56
N PHE A 9 -2.84 13.16 -17.56
CA PHE A 9 -4.21 13.61 -17.73
C PHE A 9 -4.56 14.68 -16.70
N SER A 10 -5.41 15.61 -17.09
CA SER A 10 -5.98 16.60 -16.18
C SER A 10 -6.94 15.93 -15.19
N PHE A 11 -6.98 16.50 -14.00
CA PHE A 11 -7.83 16.01 -12.92
C PHE A 11 -8.36 17.20 -12.09
N LYS A 12 -9.42 16.94 -11.33
CA LYS A 12 -10.00 17.88 -10.36
C LYS A 12 -10.03 17.25 -8.99
N LYS A 13 -9.83 18.06 -7.97
CA LYS A 13 -10.04 17.66 -6.57
C LYS A 13 -11.54 17.76 -6.24
N GLU A 14 -12.10 16.69 -5.69
CA GLU A 14 -13.49 16.61 -5.21
C GLU A 14 -13.46 16.19 -3.73
N GLY A 15 -13.43 17.18 -2.82
CA GLY A 15 -13.20 16.93 -1.40
C GLY A 15 -11.80 16.34 -1.17
N THR A 16 -11.73 15.14 -0.63
CA THR A 16 -10.48 14.39 -0.44
C THR A 16 -10.13 13.44 -1.58
N GLN A 17 -11.00 13.29 -2.56
CA GLN A 17 -10.83 12.44 -3.74
C GLN A 17 -10.39 13.27 -4.95
N TYR A 18 -9.90 12.58 -5.97
CA TYR A 18 -9.50 13.20 -7.25
C TYR A 18 -10.25 12.53 -8.39
N ARG A 19 -10.77 13.36 -9.29
CA ARG A 19 -11.45 12.92 -10.51
C ARG A 19 -10.61 13.21 -11.73
N ALA A 20 -10.27 12.18 -12.50
CA ALA A 20 -9.62 12.33 -13.79
C ALA A 20 -10.61 12.89 -14.82
N GLU A 21 -10.18 13.86 -15.62
CA GLU A 21 -10.96 14.40 -16.74
C GLU A 21 -10.66 13.57 -17.99
N ASN A 22 -11.70 13.00 -18.62
CA ASN A 22 -11.59 12.09 -19.77
C ASN A 22 -10.65 10.89 -19.50
N PRO A 23 -10.93 10.08 -18.49
CA PRO A 23 -10.04 9.00 -18.08
C PRO A 23 -9.87 7.95 -19.20
N ARG A 24 -8.63 7.48 -19.34
CA ARG A 24 -8.29 6.28 -20.09
C ARG A 24 -7.57 5.35 -19.13
N PRO A 25 -8.34 4.65 -18.27
CA PRO A 25 -7.76 3.89 -17.19
C PRO A 25 -6.93 2.70 -17.70
N GLY A 26 -5.89 2.39 -16.97
CA GLY A 26 -5.14 1.14 -17.14
C GLY A 26 -5.91 -0.06 -16.59
N LYS A 27 -5.45 -1.25 -16.95
CA LYS A 27 -5.94 -2.51 -16.37
C LYS A 27 -5.28 -2.79 -15.02
N VAL A 28 -5.99 -3.49 -14.16
CA VAL A 28 -5.46 -3.95 -12.87
C VAL A 28 -4.51 -5.12 -13.13
N THR A 29 -3.23 -4.92 -12.82
CA THR A 29 -2.22 -5.98 -12.90
C THR A 29 -2.14 -6.76 -11.59
N GLY A 30 -1.50 -7.92 -11.62
CA GLY A 30 -1.29 -8.71 -10.40
C GLY A 30 -0.60 -7.93 -9.27
N THR A 31 0.38 -7.09 -9.59
CA THR A 31 1.04 -6.21 -8.60
C THR A 31 0.06 -5.21 -7.98
N ALA A 32 -0.91 -4.71 -8.75
CA ALA A 32 -1.91 -3.77 -8.26
C ALA A 32 -2.93 -4.41 -7.30
N MET A 33 -3.19 -5.73 -7.43
CA MET A 33 -4.11 -6.45 -6.53
C MET A 33 -3.74 -6.29 -5.06
N GLY A 34 -2.47 -6.50 -4.72
CA GLY A 34 -2.00 -6.37 -3.33
C GLY A 34 -2.29 -4.99 -2.75
N GLY A 35 -2.13 -3.93 -3.55
CA GLY A 35 -2.43 -2.56 -3.14
C GLY A 35 -3.93 -2.32 -2.93
N ILE A 36 -4.79 -2.80 -3.84
CA ILE A 36 -6.27 -2.66 -3.72
C ILE A 36 -6.80 -3.41 -2.50
N LEU A 37 -6.20 -4.56 -2.18
CA LEU A 37 -6.60 -5.40 -1.05
C LEU A 37 -5.96 -4.99 0.29
N GLY A 38 -5.07 -3.98 0.30
CA GLY A 38 -4.37 -3.54 1.50
C GLY A 38 -3.30 -4.52 2.01
N LEU A 39 -2.83 -5.41 1.15
CA LEU A 39 -1.81 -6.44 1.45
C LEU A 39 -0.40 -6.05 0.95
N SER A 40 -0.30 -5.02 0.11
CA SER A 40 0.97 -4.53 -0.40
C SER A 40 1.67 -3.66 0.67
N PRO A 41 2.97 -3.87 0.92
CA PRO A 41 3.73 -2.97 1.78
C PRO A 41 4.09 -1.64 1.11
N TRP A 42 3.81 -1.48 -0.19
CA TRP A 42 4.23 -0.32 -0.97
C TRP A 42 3.09 0.51 -1.54
N ASP A 43 1.93 -0.09 -1.73
CA ASP A 43 0.77 0.53 -2.39
C ASP A 43 -0.47 0.48 -1.51
N THR A 44 -1.31 1.50 -1.66
CA THR A 44 -2.64 1.60 -1.06
C THR A 44 -3.70 1.55 -2.17
N PRO A 45 -4.99 1.35 -1.86
CA PRO A 45 -6.05 1.46 -2.85
C PRO A 45 -6.06 2.82 -3.56
N PHE A 46 -5.77 3.91 -2.83
CA PHE A 46 -5.68 5.26 -3.37
C PHE A 46 -4.50 5.41 -4.34
N SER A 47 -3.30 4.95 -3.95
CA SER A 47 -2.10 5.03 -4.80
C SER A 47 -2.26 4.25 -6.10
N VAL A 48 -2.88 3.06 -6.02
CA VAL A 48 -3.20 2.25 -7.20
C VAL A 48 -4.20 2.97 -8.11
N ALA A 49 -5.28 3.55 -7.54
CA ALA A 49 -6.26 4.30 -8.33
C ALA A 49 -5.62 5.49 -9.05
N CYS A 50 -4.79 6.28 -8.37
CA CYS A 50 -4.09 7.40 -8.98
C CYS A 50 -3.22 6.97 -10.16
N ARG A 51 -2.57 5.81 -10.06
CA ARG A 51 -1.75 5.22 -11.12
C ARG A 51 -2.63 4.72 -12.29
N LEU A 52 -3.70 3.97 -12.01
CA LEU A 52 -4.63 3.47 -13.03
C LEU A 52 -5.34 4.60 -13.79
N LEU A 53 -5.70 5.67 -13.10
CA LEU A 53 -6.28 6.89 -13.69
C LEU A 53 -5.23 7.79 -14.35
N ARG A 54 -3.93 7.46 -14.22
CA ARG A 54 -2.79 8.18 -14.81
C ARG A 54 -2.66 9.63 -14.35
N ILE A 55 -3.22 9.96 -13.20
CA ILE A 55 -3.09 11.27 -12.57
C ILE A 55 -1.83 11.38 -11.70
N TYR A 56 -1.23 10.24 -11.35
CA TYR A 56 0.03 10.17 -10.61
C TYR A 56 0.91 9.03 -11.14
N ARG A 57 2.20 9.29 -11.24
CA ARG A 57 3.21 8.28 -11.63
C ARG A 57 4.51 8.54 -10.89
N GLU A 58 5.10 7.45 -10.38
CA GLU A 58 6.45 7.42 -9.88
C GLU A 58 7.40 6.88 -10.93
N ASP A 59 8.60 7.44 -10.98
CA ASP A 59 9.71 6.86 -11.70
C ASP A 59 10.42 5.87 -10.77
N ILE A 60 10.05 4.60 -10.90
CA ILE A 60 10.64 3.50 -10.12
C ILE A 60 11.76 2.79 -10.88
N ASP A 61 11.93 3.06 -12.17
CA ASP A 61 12.89 2.35 -13.02
C ASP A 61 14.33 2.58 -12.57
N ASP A 62 14.59 3.72 -11.92
CA ASP A 62 15.90 4.05 -11.35
C ASP A 62 16.20 3.40 -10.00
N LYS A 63 15.22 2.74 -9.36
CA LYS A 63 15.45 2.05 -8.09
C LYS A 63 16.39 0.85 -8.29
N PRO A 64 17.49 0.72 -7.51
CA PRO A 64 18.47 -0.36 -7.70
C PRO A 64 17.85 -1.76 -7.68
N ALA A 65 16.87 -2.00 -6.79
CA ALA A 65 16.18 -3.29 -6.72
C ALA A 65 15.38 -3.62 -7.99
N VAL A 66 14.73 -2.61 -8.60
CA VAL A 66 13.98 -2.80 -9.86
C VAL A 66 14.92 -3.11 -11.01
N LYS A 67 16.05 -2.37 -11.10
CA LYS A 67 17.09 -2.63 -12.10
C LYS A 67 17.69 -4.02 -11.94
N ALA A 68 18.02 -4.41 -10.72
CA ALA A 68 18.56 -5.73 -10.43
C ALA A 68 17.57 -6.84 -10.84
N GLY A 69 16.28 -6.69 -10.49
CA GLY A 69 15.23 -7.64 -10.90
C GLY A 69 15.19 -7.84 -12.39
N LYS A 70 15.09 -6.76 -13.17
CA LYS A 70 15.04 -6.80 -14.64
C LYS A 70 16.28 -7.47 -15.28
N VAL A 71 17.47 -7.24 -14.71
CA VAL A 71 18.72 -7.83 -15.22
C VAL A 71 18.82 -9.31 -14.88
N LEU A 72 18.37 -9.70 -13.67
CA LEU A 72 18.59 -11.04 -13.15
C LEU A 72 17.50 -12.04 -13.54
N GLU A 73 16.34 -11.58 -13.99
CA GLU A 73 15.23 -12.44 -14.40
C GLU A 73 15.65 -13.53 -15.39
N SER A 74 16.24 -13.14 -16.53
CA SER A 74 16.72 -14.09 -17.52
C SER A 74 17.84 -15.00 -16.99
N VAL A 75 18.75 -14.46 -16.16
CA VAL A 75 19.85 -15.24 -15.55
C VAL A 75 19.29 -16.31 -14.61
N ILE A 76 18.26 -16.01 -13.86
CA ILE A 76 17.59 -16.95 -12.94
C ILE A 76 16.85 -18.03 -13.73
N ILE A 77 16.13 -17.67 -14.79
CA ILE A 77 15.43 -18.62 -15.67
C ILE A 77 16.45 -19.58 -16.33
N ASP A 78 17.52 -19.05 -16.89
CA ASP A 78 18.58 -19.85 -17.50
C ASP A 78 19.22 -20.82 -16.51
N TYR A 79 19.45 -20.37 -15.27
CA TYR A 79 20.01 -21.24 -14.23
C TYR A 79 19.08 -22.43 -13.93
N ILE A 80 17.77 -22.16 -13.73
CA ILE A 80 16.79 -23.22 -13.44
C ILE A 80 16.69 -24.20 -14.60
N ASN A 81 16.65 -23.73 -15.84
CA ASN A 81 16.62 -24.57 -17.03
C ASN A 81 17.89 -25.45 -17.14
N ASN A 82 19.06 -24.87 -16.91
CA ASN A 82 20.35 -25.57 -17.00
C ASN A 82 20.52 -26.64 -15.91
N THR A 83 19.92 -26.44 -14.73
CA THR A 83 19.95 -27.43 -13.65
C THR A 83 18.91 -28.55 -13.84
N GLY A 84 17.99 -28.40 -14.79
CA GLY A 84 16.91 -29.35 -15.04
C GLY A 84 15.87 -29.43 -13.92
N ARG A 85 15.84 -28.46 -13.02
CA ARG A 85 14.87 -28.39 -11.90
C ARG A 85 13.46 -28.09 -12.36
N LEU A 86 13.34 -27.29 -13.41
CA LEU A 86 12.09 -26.95 -14.09
C LEU A 86 12.42 -26.55 -15.52
N GLU A 87 11.54 -26.85 -16.47
CA GLU A 87 11.68 -26.38 -17.86
C GLU A 87 10.77 -25.17 -18.07
N ILE A 88 11.38 -23.99 -18.16
CA ILE A 88 10.72 -22.68 -18.27
C ILE A 88 10.87 -22.15 -19.68
N ILE A 89 9.74 -21.78 -20.27
CA ILE A 89 9.66 -21.00 -21.50
C ILE A 89 9.51 -19.54 -21.09
N PRO A 90 10.52 -18.67 -21.26
CA PRO A 90 10.41 -17.27 -20.86
C PRO A 90 9.40 -16.52 -21.73
N ALA A 91 8.78 -15.48 -21.17
CA ALA A 91 7.76 -14.69 -21.87
C ALA A 91 8.22 -14.14 -23.21
N GLU A 92 9.49 -13.73 -23.33
CA GLU A 92 10.09 -13.26 -24.59
C GLU A 92 10.10 -14.34 -25.70
N ALA A 93 10.16 -15.61 -25.33
CA ALA A 93 10.08 -16.71 -26.27
C ALA A 93 8.66 -17.07 -26.66
N MET A 94 7.68 -16.80 -25.76
CA MET A 94 6.24 -16.98 -26.05
C MET A 94 5.73 -15.92 -27.03
N TYR A 95 6.22 -14.70 -26.91
CA TYR A 95 5.76 -13.54 -27.67
C TYR A 95 6.93 -12.81 -28.35
N PRO A 96 7.61 -13.44 -29.33
CA PRO A 96 8.80 -12.86 -29.95
C PRO A 96 8.54 -11.54 -30.69
N GLU A 97 7.29 -11.29 -31.08
CA GLU A 97 6.84 -10.04 -31.68
C GLU A 97 6.85 -8.85 -30.74
N ARG A 98 6.78 -9.10 -29.42
CA ARG A 98 6.80 -8.06 -28.40
C ARG A 98 8.21 -7.62 -27.99
N LYS A 99 9.23 -8.15 -28.62
CA LYS A 99 10.63 -7.91 -28.28
C LYS A 99 10.96 -6.41 -28.36
N GLY A 100 11.13 -5.77 -27.20
CA GLY A 100 11.44 -4.34 -27.08
C GLY A 100 10.24 -3.39 -27.10
N SER A 101 9.01 -3.89 -27.15
CA SER A 101 7.77 -3.13 -27.05
C SER A 101 7.08 -3.51 -25.72
N HIS A 102 7.22 -2.66 -24.72
CA HIS A 102 6.31 -2.69 -23.57
C HIS A 102 5.11 -1.78 -23.91
N ASP A 103 4.26 -2.22 -24.82
CA ASP A 103 3.01 -1.50 -25.04
C ASP A 103 2.12 -1.74 -23.80
N GLU A 104 1.77 -0.67 -23.10
CA GLU A 104 0.90 -0.70 -21.90
C GLU A 104 -0.46 -1.37 -22.18
N TRP A 105 -0.78 -1.66 -23.42
CA TRP A 105 -2.07 -2.18 -23.89
C TRP A 105 -2.02 -3.67 -24.29
N GLU A 106 -0.86 -4.24 -24.47
CA GLU A 106 -0.70 -5.67 -24.75
C GLU A 106 -0.56 -6.43 -23.44
N HIS A 107 -1.46 -7.36 -23.20
CA HIS A 107 -1.46 -8.25 -22.04
C HIS A 107 -1.47 -9.70 -22.49
N ASP A 108 -1.05 -10.63 -21.63
CA ASP A 108 -0.95 -12.06 -21.94
C ASP A 108 -2.31 -12.75 -21.98
N PHE A 109 -3.36 -12.08 -21.52
CA PHE A 109 -4.74 -12.55 -21.56
C PHE A 109 -5.70 -11.38 -21.84
N ASP A 110 -6.90 -11.71 -22.34
CA ASP A 110 -7.92 -10.72 -22.66
C ASP A 110 -8.97 -10.65 -21.55
N ASP A 111 -9.04 -9.51 -20.88
CA ASP A 111 -10.06 -9.17 -19.88
C ASP A 111 -10.27 -7.65 -19.84
N GLU A 112 -11.51 -7.20 -19.54
CA GLU A 112 -11.84 -5.78 -19.54
C GLU A 112 -11.18 -5.00 -18.38
N VAL A 113 -11.03 -5.65 -17.23
CA VAL A 113 -10.55 -5.04 -15.98
C VAL A 113 -9.10 -5.40 -15.70
N PHE A 114 -8.74 -6.67 -15.93
CA PHE A 114 -7.44 -7.20 -15.55
C PHE A 114 -6.50 -7.30 -16.74
N GLY A 115 -5.21 -7.22 -16.45
CA GLY A 115 -4.13 -7.40 -17.40
C GLY A 115 -2.83 -7.71 -16.70
N GLY A 116 -1.81 -8.01 -17.45
CA GLY A 116 -0.47 -8.28 -16.92
C GLY A 116 0.36 -9.12 -17.84
N HIS A 117 1.58 -9.37 -17.40
CA HIS A 117 2.58 -10.18 -18.08
C HIS A 117 3.13 -11.17 -17.07
N VAL A 118 3.33 -12.40 -17.53
CA VAL A 118 4.03 -13.44 -16.79
C VAL A 118 5.52 -13.37 -17.11
N ASP A 119 6.38 -13.83 -16.21
CA ASP A 119 7.82 -13.92 -16.50
C ASP A 119 8.14 -15.15 -17.36
N GLY A 120 7.29 -16.18 -17.30
CA GLY A 120 7.36 -17.36 -18.12
C GLY A 120 6.26 -18.37 -17.81
N VAL A 121 6.28 -19.48 -18.56
CA VAL A 121 5.43 -20.65 -18.31
C VAL A 121 6.26 -21.92 -18.38
N THR A 122 5.77 -23.01 -17.78
CA THR A 122 6.32 -24.35 -18.00
C THR A 122 5.83 -24.93 -19.32
N VAL A 123 6.44 -26.03 -19.76
CA VAL A 123 5.95 -26.81 -20.91
C VAL A 123 4.55 -27.38 -20.72
N HIS A 124 4.06 -27.41 -19.49
CA HIS A 124 2.70 -27.84 -19.12
C HIS A 124 1.71 -26.68 -19.03
N GLY A 125 2.17 -25.45 -19.19
CA GLY A 125 1.34 -24.25 -19.11
C GLY A 125 1.19 -23.67 -17.69
N ASP A 126 1.92 -24.18 -16.71
CA ASP A 126 1.94 -23.58 -15.37
C ASP A 126 2.64 -22.23 -15.39
N ILE A 127 2.18 -21.30 -14.56
CA ILE A 127 2.76 -19.96 -14.48
C ILE A 127 4.09 -19.99 -13.73
N VAL A 128 5.07 -19.26 -14.26
CA VAL A 128 6.34 -19.02 -13.59
C VAL A 128 6.46 -17.53 -13.28
N GLU A 129 6.75 -17.23 -12.02
CA GLU A 129 6.98 -15.88 -11.50
C GLU A 129 8.39 -15.81 -10.89
N VAL A 130 9.22 -14.91 -11.38
CA VAL A 130 10.58 -14.71 -10.91
C VAL A 130 10.64 -13.53 -9.95
N LYS A 131 11.27 -13.73 -8.81
CA LYS A 131 11.46 -12.66 -7.82
C LYS A 131 12.92 -12.57 -7.38
N THR A 132 13.38 -11.35 -7.17
CA THR A 132 14.65 -11.10 -6.49
C THR A 132 14.40 -10.44 -5.15
N THR A 133 15.13 -10.82 -4.13
CA THR A 133 14.99 -10.25 -2.79
C THR A 133 16.34 -10.16 -2.08
N SER A 134 16.59 -9.08 -1.37
CA SER A 134 17.70 -8.96 -0.42
C SER A 134 17.25 -9.30 1.02
N ASN A 135 15.96 -9.55 1.24
CA ASN A 135 15.41 -10.00 2.51
C ASN A 135 14.63 -11.31 2.30
N PRO A 136 15.24 -12.48 2.53
CA PRO A 136 14.58 -13.77 2.36
C PRO A 136 13.59 -14.12 3.50
N GLU A 137 13.59 -13.41 4.62
CA GLU A 137 12.78 -13.73 5.79
C GLU A 137 11.28 -13.93 5.49
N PRO A 138 10.60 -13.07 4.69
CA PRO A 138 9.19 -13.30 4.36
C PRO A 138 8.92 -14.61 3.63
N TRP A 139 9.91 -15.16 2.91
CA TRP A 139 9.80 -16.41 2.15
C TRP A 139 10.01 -17.66 2.99
N LEU A 140 10.58 -17.52 4.20
CA LEU A 140 10.77 -18.65 5.12
C LEU A 140 9.46 -19.22 5.66
N ASN A 141 8.41 -18.42 5.68
CA ASN A 141 7.08 -18.79 6.16
C ASN A 141 6.09 -19.11 5.04
N GLY A 142 6.56 -19.18 3.81
CA GLY A 142 5.74 -19.41 2.62
C GLY A 142 5.84 -18.26 1.60
N ILE A 143 5.00 -18.30 0.58
CA ILE A 143 4.95 -17.24 -0.42
C ILE A 143 4.29 -16.00 0.19
N PRO A 144 4.90 -14.80 0.11
CA PRO A 144 4.24 -13.57 0.54
C PRO A 144 2.92 -13.37 -0.21
N GLU A 145 1.83 -13.11 0.52
CA GLU A 145 0.46 -13.18 0.01
C GLU A 145 0.23 -12.29 -1.22
N HIS A 146 0.78 -11.09 -1.24
CA HIS A 146 0.66 -10.19 -2.38
C HIS A 146 1.32 -10.73 -3.67
N TYR A 147 2.41 -11.51 -3.57
CA TYR A 147 3.00 -12.19 -4.73
C TYR A 147 2.18 -13.41 -5.13
N TRP A 148 1.66 -14.18 -4.16
CA TRP A 148 0.80 -15.31 -4.45
C TRP A 148 -0.47 -14.88 -5.19
N LEU A 149 -1.11 -13.79 -4.76
CA LEU A 149 -2.25 -13.19 -5.44
C LEU A 149 -1.89 -12.69 -6.85
N GLN A 150 -0.73 -12.04 -7.01
CA GLN A 150 -0.24 -11.61 -8.32
C GLN A 150 -0.20 -12.76 -9.32
N ALA A 151 0.52 -13.82 -8.98
CA ALA A 151 0.69 -14.96 -9.86
C ALA A 151 -0.60 -15.78 -10.02
N SER A 152 -1.45 -15.84 -8.99
CA SER A 152 -2.76 -16.48 -9.05
C SER A 152 -3.73 -15.77 -10.00
N LEU A 153 -3.65 -14.43 -10.10
CA LEU A 153 -4.42 -13.71 -11.12
C LEU A 153 -4.06 -14.19 -12.53
N TYR A 154 -2.77 -14.26 -12.82
CA TYR A 154 -2.29 -14.68 -14.13
C TYR A 154 -2.66 -16.14 -14.41
N ALA A 155 -2.43 -17.03 -13.44
CA ALA A 155 -2.80 -18.44 -13.55
C ALA A 155 -4.28 -18.61 -13.85
N LYS A 156 -5.17 -17.92 -13.12
CA LYS A 156 -6.61 -17.94 -13.32
C LYS A 156 -7.01 -17.54 -14.75
N PHE A 157 -6.49 -16.43 -15.26
CA PHE A 157 -6.88 -15.92 -16.57
C PHE A 157 -6.19 -16.65 -17.75
N MET A 158 -5.06 -17.28 -17.52
CA MET A 158 -4.38 -18.11 -18.51
C MET A 158 -4.78 -19.59 -18.43
N GLY A 159 -5.60 -19.97 -17.45
CA GLY A 159 -6.11 -21.34 -17.29
C GLY A 159 -5.07 -22.32 -16.76
N ALA A 160 -4.10 -21.84 -15.98
CA ALA A 160 -3.09 -22.66 -15.33
C ALA A 160 -3.58 -23.12 -13.95
N ASP A 161 -3.21 -24.34 -13.57
CA ASP A 161 -3.60 -24.94 -12.27
C ASP A 161 -2.52 -24.75 -11.20
N ARG A 162 -1.29 -24.40 -11.60
CA ARG A 162 -0.13 -24.32 -10.71
C ARG A 162 0.74 -23.10 -10.99
N ILE A 163 1.45 -22.67 -9.96
CA ILE A 163 2.36 -21.54 -9.98
C ILE A 163 3.72 -21.99 -9.46
N HIS A 164 4.78 -21.58 -10.14
CA HIS A 164 6.16 -21.77 -9.73
C HIS A 164 6.80 -20.42 -9.47
N PHE A 165 7.22 -20.19 -8.23
CA PHE A 165 8.02 -19.02 -7.87
C PHE A 165 9.49 -19.40 -7.92
N VAL A 166 10.28 -18.65 -8.70
CA VAL A 166 11.72 -18.76 -8.70
C VAL A 166 12.30 -17.51 -8.02
N VAL A 167 12.94 -17.72 -6.89
CA VAL A 167 13.37 -16.61 -6.03
C VAL A 167 14.89 -16.56 -5.96
N GLY A 168 15.47 -15.48 -6.50
CA GLY A 168 16.90 -15.17 -6.37
C GLY A 168 17.15 -14.32 -5.11
N VAL A 169 17.97 -14.82 -4.19
CA VAL A 169 18.37 -14.09 -3.00
C VAL A 169 19.66 -13.34 -3.27
N LEU A 170 19.60 -12.03 -3.10
CA LEU A 170 20.70 -11.10 -3.36
C LEU A 170 21.45 -10.78 -2.06
N GLY A 171 22.77 -10.77 -2.12
CA GLY A 171 23.61 -10.25 -1.07
C GLY A 171 23.57 -8.71 -1.01
N LYS A 172 24.25 -8.14 -0.05
CA LYS A 172 24.21 -6.70 0.25
C LYS A 172 24.63 -5.80 -0.92
N ASP A 173 25.58 -6.25 -1.74
CA ASP A 173 26.15 -5.47 -2.83
C ASP A 173 25.55 -5.83 -4.20
N ASP A 174 24.83 -6.96 -4.30
CA ASP A 174 24.30 -7.47 -5.57
C ASP A 174 23.24 -6.57 -6.20
N THR A 175 22.45 -5.88 -5.37
CA THR A 175 21.44 -4.93 -5.84
C THR A 175 22.07 -3.74 -6.57
N SER A 176 23.26 -3.33 -6.17
CA SER A 176 24.00 -2.23 -6.83
C SER A 176 24.86 -2.69 -7.98
N ASN A 177 25.24 -3.97 -8.02
CA ASN A 177 26.04 -4.59 -9.08
C ASN A 177 25.48 -5.96 -9.49
N PRO A 178 24.28 -6.03 -10.09
CA PRO A 178 23.61 -7.30 -10.40
C PRO A 178 24.38 -8.19 -11.38
N PHE A 179 25.24 -7.61 -12.21
CA PHE A 179 26.06 -8.38 -13.16
C PHE A 179 27.16 -9.23 -12.50
N ALA A 180 27.49 -8.96 -11.25
CA ALA A 180 28.45 -9.76 -10.47
C ALA A 180 27.78 -10.91 -9.70
N TRP A 181 26.45 -10.91 -9.59
CA TRP A 181 25.71 -11.96 -8.92
C TRP A 181 25.75 -13.26 -9.73
N VAL A 182 26.04 -14.36 -9.05
CA VAL A 182 26.14 -15.69 -9.67
C VAL A 182 25.09 -16.61 -9.04
N PRO A 183 24.15 -17.17 -9.84
CA PRO A 183 23.15 -18.09 -9.32
C PRO A 183 23.79 -19.41 -8.85
N SER A 184 23.24 -19.95 -7.75
CA SER A 184 23.66 -21.23 -7.18
C SER A 184 22.49 -21.87 -6.40
N ASP A 185 22.64 -23.13 -5.99
CA ASP A 185 21.64 -23.82 -5.17
C ASP A 185 21.47 -23.19 -3.77
N ASP A 186 22.43 -22.37 -3.33
CA ASP A 186 22.37 -21.67 -2.03
C ASP A 186 21.58 -20.35 -2.11
N ASN A 187 21.36 -19.79 -3.31
CA ASN A 187 20.75 -18.48 -3.49
C ASN A 187 19.60 -18.45 -4.51
N VAL A 188 19.27 -19.57 -5.16
CA VAL A 188 18.09 -19.69 -6.04
C VAL A 188 17.15 -20.77 -5.55
N PHE A 189 15.97 -20.37 -5.16
CA PHE A 189 14.95 -21.24 -4.56
C PHE A 189 13.75 -21.37 -5.51
N LEU A 190 13.17 -22.59 -5.54
CA LEU A 190 11.98 -22.90 -6.34
C LEU A 190 10.85 -23.34 -5.38
N PHE A 191 9.72 -22.65 -5.47
CA PHE A 191 8.50 -22.99 -4.76
C PHE A 191 7.39 -23.30 -5.76
N SER A 192 6.61 -24.35 -5.50
CA SER A 192 5.47 -24.73 -6.35
C SER A 192 4.21 -24.75 -5.48
N VAL A 193 3.21 -23.98 -5.90
CA VAL A 193 1.95 -23.85 -5.15
C VAL A 193 0.76 -23.88 -6.11
N ASP A 194 -0.40 -24.23 -5.58
CA ASP A 194 -1.68 -24.07 -6.28
C ASP A 194 -2.08 -22.59 -6.27
N LEU A 195 -3.15 -22.23 -6.97
CA LEU A 195 -3.70 -20.89 -6.95
C LEU A 195 -4.15 -20.53 -5.53
N HIS A 196 -4.10 -19.24 -5.22
CA HIS A 196 -4.62 -18.73 -3.95
C HIS A 196 -6.09 -19.13 -3.77
N PRO A 197 -6.49 -19.73 -2.65
CA PRO A 197 -7.84 -20.31 -2.46
C PRO A 197 -8.95 -19.27 -2.59
N ASP A 198 -8.68 -18.02 -2.26
CA ASP A 198 -9.64 -16.92 -2.33
C ASP A 198 -9.55 -16.10 -3.63
N ILE A 199 -8.82 -16.55 -4.65
CA ILE A 199 -8.57 -15.74 -5.86
C ILE A 199 -9.88 -15.30 -6.53
N ASP A 200 -10.89 -16.16 -6.58
CA ASP A 200 -12.19 -15.84 -7.18
C ASP A 200 -12.89 -14.71 -6.44
N ARG A 201 -12.89 -14.75 -5.12
CA ARG A 201 -13.46 -13.71 -4.27
C ARG A 201 -12.74 -12.38 -4.42
N HIS A 202 -11.41 -12.42 -4.52
CA HIS A 202 -10.61 -11.21 -4.70
C HIS A 202 -10.81 -10.60 -6.10
N VAL A 203 -10.90 -11.41 -7.13
CA VAL A 203 -11.21 -10.96 -8.50
C VAL A 203 -12.56 -10.26 -8.53
N GLU A 204 -13.61 -10.86 -7.92
CA GLU A 204 -14.93 -10.25 -7.86
C GLU A 204 -14.94 -8.94 -7.08
N TYR A 205 -14.30 -8.90 -5.92
CA TYR A 205 -14.14 -7.67 -5.15
C TYR A 205 -13.47 -6.55 -5.96
N ILE A 206 -12.38 -6.87 -6.68
CA ILE A 206 -11.64 -5.88 -7.47
C ILE A 206 -12.45 -5.41 -8.68
N ARG A 207 -13.27 -6.27 -9.30
CA ARG A 207 -14.21 -5.82 -10.36
C ARG A 207 -15.20 -4.80 -9.83
N GLY A 208 -15.77 -5.02 -8.65
CA GLY A 208 -16.63 -4.05 -7.97
C GLY A 208 -15.90 -2.74 -7.68
N TRP A 209 -14.71 -2.83 -7.08
CA TRP A 209 -13.88 -1.66 -6.80
C TRP A 209 -13.51 -0.88 -8.07
N TYR A 210 -13.17 -1.58 -9.16
CA TYR A 210 -12.88 -0.94 -10.45
C TYR A 210 -14.09 -0.22 -11.01
N ALA A 211 -15.28 -0.83 -10.94
CA ALA A 211 -16.53 -0.23 -11.40
C ALA A 211 -16.91 1.00 -10.57
N ASP A 212 -16.71 0.97 -9.25
CA ASP A 212 -17.08 2.05 -8.34
C ASP A 212 -16.16 3.26 -8.45
N TYR A 213 -14.87 3.05 -8.73
CA TYR A 213 -13.87 4.12 -8.74
C TYR A 213 -13.27 4.35 -10.13
N ILE A 214 -12.61 3.38 -10.69
CA ILE A 214 -11.77 3.57 -11.88
C ILE A 214 -12.59 3.83 -13.12
N ALA A 215 -13.67 3.07 -13.33
CA ALA A 215 -14.60 3.28 -14.43
C ALA A 215 -15.31 4.65 -14.34
N GLN A 216 -15.47 5.18 -13.12
CA GLN A 216 -16.04 6.51 -12.88
C GLN A 216 -14.99 7.64 -12.99
N GLY A 217 -13.72 7.30 -13.20
CA GLY A 217 -12.63 8.26 -13.21
C GLY A 217 -12.32 8.86 -11.83
N LEU A 218 -12.77 8.22 -10.73
CA LEU A 218 -12.68 8.73 -9.36
C LEU A 218 -11.70 7.87 -8.55
N THR A 219 -10.90 8.49 -7.67
CA THR A 219 -10.10 7.75 -6.70
C THR A 219 -10.96 7.31 -5.51
N PRO A 220 -10.61 6.23 -4.78
CA PRO A 220 -11.10 6.06 -3.42
C PRO A 220 -10.60 7.19 -2.51
N MET A 221 -11.08 7.23 -1.27
CA MET A 221 -10.54 8.13 -0.26
C MET A 221 -9.10 7.73 0.08
N PRO A 222 -8.18 8.71 0.25
CA PRO A 222 -6.83 8.42 0.72
C PRO A 222 -6.84 8.00 2.19
N ASP A 223 -5.87 7.19 2.57
CA ASP A 223 -5.54 6.91 3.96
C ASP A 223 -4.58 7.99 4.47
N LEU A 224 -5.09 8.86 5.36
CA LEU A 224 -4.30 9.97 5.90
C LEU A 224 -3.24 9.53 6.92
N ASP A 225 -3.25 8.27 7.36
CA ASP A 225 -2.19 7.67 8.17
C ASP A 225 -1.07 7.06 7.28
N SER A 226 -1.30 6.94 5.98
CA SER A 226 -0.33 6.44 5.01
C SER A 226 0.62 7.54 4.55
N GLU A 227 1.91 7.39 4.82
CA GLU A 227 2.95 8.29 4.27
C GLU A 227 2.91 8.34 2.74
N LYS A 228 2.59 7.22 2.09
CA LYS A 228 2.46 7.10 0.64
C LYS A 228 1.34 7.96 0.10
N ASP A 229 0.16 7.90 0.71
CA ASP A 229 -0.99 8.67 0.26
C ASP A 229 -0.79 10.18 0.51
N LEU A 230 -0.19 10.54 1.64
CA LEU A 230 0.18 11.94 1.91
C LEU A 230 1.20 12.50 0.91
N GLU A 231 2.18 11.69 0.47
CA GLU A 231 3.13 12.10 -0.57
C GLU A 231 2.42 12.34 -1.91
N ILE A 232 1.48 11.46 -2.28
CA ILE A 232 0.69 11.59 -3.52
C ILE A 232 -0.21 12.83 -3.46
N ILE A 233 -0.96 13.02 -2.36
CA ILE A 233 -1.80 14.21 -2.15
C ILE A 233 -0.98 15.48 -2.31
N SER A 234 0.17 15.55 -1.64
CA SER A 234 1.07 16.70 -1.73
C SER A 234 1.52 16.98 -3.16
N ALA A 235 1.79 15.93 -3.93
CA ALA A 235 2.20 16.05 -5.33
C ALA A 235 1.05 16.47 -6.26
N LEU A 236 -0.16 15.98 -6.00
CA LEU A 236 -1.35 16.36 -6.77
C LEU A 236 -1.80 17.79 -6.45
N ASP A 237 -1.84 18.14 -5.17
CA ASP A 237 -2.25 19.49 -4.73
C ASP A 237 -1.26 20.58 -5.17
N ALA A 238 0.03 20.25 -5.28
CA ALA A 238 1.02 21.17 -5.86
C ALA A 238 0.80 21.50 -7.35
N GLN A 239 -0.02 20.72 -8.05
CA GLN A 239 -0.41 20.95 -9.44
C GLN A 239 -1.74 21.70 -9.57
N THR A 240 -2.46 21.92 -8.47
CA THR A 240 -3.69 22.72 -8.45
C THR A 240 -3.38 24.18 -8.13
N ASP A 241 -3.94 25.11 -8.89
CA ASP A 241 -3.44 26.49 -9.03
C ASP A 241 -3.69 27.43 -7.84
N ASP A 242 -4.43 27.07 -6.76
CA ASP A 242 -4.65 28.01 -5.65
C ASP A 242 -4.92 27.31 -4.29
N PRO A 243 -3.99 27.36 -3.34
CA PRO A 243 -4.19 26.85 -1.97
C PRO A 243 -5.11 27.74 -1.11
N SER A 244 -5.54 28.91 -1.58
CA SER A 244 -6.30 29.89 -0.79
C SER A 244 -7.62 29.32 -0.26
N ASN A 245 -8.32 28.52 -1.06
CA ASN A 245 -9.57 27.89 -0.64
C ASN A 245 -9.35 26.85 0.46
N ILE A 246 -8.26 26.05 0.37
CA ILE A 246 -7.88 25.06 1.37
C ILE A 246 -7.51 25.77 2.68
N ILE A 247 -6.79 26.88 2.59
CA ILE A 247 -6.39 27.68 3.74
C ILE A 247 -7.62 28.28 4.43
N ALA A 248 -8.59 28.81 3.67
CA ALA A 248 -9.81 29.38 4.20
C ALA A 248 -10.66 28.32 4.93
N GLU A 249 -10.84 27.14 4.33
CA GLU A 249 -11.57 26.02 4.95
C GLU A 249 -10.86 25.54 6.22
N LEU A 250 -9.53 25.42 6.21
CA LEU A 250 -8.74 25.05 7.39
C LEU A 250 -8.94 26.05 8.53
N GLU A 251 -8.90 27.36 8.23
CA GLU A 251 -9.10 28.41 9.24
C GLU A 251 -10.50 28.39 9.84
N ASP A 252 -11.53 28.04 9.06
CA ASP A 252 -12.90 27.90 9.55
C ASP A 252 -13.06 26.67 10.45
N VAL A 253 -12.47 25.53 10.06
CA VAL A 253 -12.45 24.30 10.86
C VAL A 253 -11.68 24.51 12.17
N GLU A 254 -10.49 25.14 12.13
CA GLU A 254 -9.71 25.44 13.34
C GLU A 254 -10.47 26.36 14.31
N ARG A 255 -11.25 27.33 13.79
CA ARG A 255 -12.10 28.21 14.59
C ARG A 255 -13.20 27.39 15.31
N ALA A 256 -13.90 26.54 14.56
CA ALA A 256 -14.94 25.67 15.14
C ALA A 256 -14.39 24.70 16.18
N LEU A 257 -13.21 24.13 15.96
CA LEU A 257 -12.52 23.26 16.92
C LEU A 257 -12.12 24.02 18.18
N ALA A 258 -11.67 25.27 18.07
CA ALA A 258 -11.32 26.12 19.22
C ALA A 258 -12.54 26.43 20.08
N GLU A 259 -13.70 26.73 19.47
CA GLU A 259 -14.96 26.90 20.15
C GLU A 259 -15.42 25.65 20.91
N THR A 260 -15.30 24.48 20.23
CA THR A 260 -15.63 23.18 20.84
C THR A 260 -14.70 22.85 22.02
N LYS A 261 -13.40 23.19 21.89
CA LYS A 261 -12.44 22.98 22.99
C LYS A 261 -12.79 23.83 24.23
N GLY A 262 -13.14 25.09 24.04
CA GLY A 262 -13.58 25.96 25.10
C GLY A 262 -14.83 25.45 25.82
N LEU A 263 -15.81 24.93 25.09
CA LEU A 263 -17.00 24.29 25.67
C LEU A 263 -16.65 23.02 26.43
N LYS A 264 -15.69 22.22 25.93
CA LYS A 264 -15.22 21.01 26.63
C LYS A 264 -14.51 21.38 27.95
N GLU A 265 -13.60 22.33 27.92
CA GLU A 265 -12.93 22.83 29.15
C GLU A 265 -13.96 23.32 30.17
N ARG A 266 -14.96 24.06 29.74
CA ARG A 266 -16.05 24.53 30.62
C ARG A 266 -16.89 23.38 31.19
N ALA A 267 -17.19 22.36 30.37
CA ALA A 267 -17.91 21.18 30.86
C ALA A 267 -17.09 20.41 31.89
N ASP A 268 -15.78 20.31 31.71
CA ASP A 268 -14.90 19.62 32.67
C ASP A 268 -14.76 20.40 33.97
N GLU A 269 -14.71 21.74 33.96
CA GLU A 269 -14.78 22.59 35.13
C GLU A 269 -16.10 22.37 35.91
N LEU A 270 -17.23 22.39 35.19
CA LEU A 270 -18.55 22.19 35.81
C LEU A 270 -18.70 20.79 36.43
N LYS A 271 -18.17 19.77 35.81
CA LYS A 271 -18.12 18.40 36.35
C LYS A 271 -17.27 18.35 37.63
N ALA A 272 -16.09 19.00 37.63
CA ALA A 272 -15.25 19.07 38.82
C ALA A 272 -15.96 19.77 39.99
N MET A 273 -16.67 20.87 39.71
CA MET A 273 -17.49 21.57 40.73
C MET A 273 -18.61 20.68 41.27
N LEU A 274 -19.29 19.91 40.39
CA LEU A 274 -20.34 18.98 40.78
C LEU A 274 -19.78 17.84 41.64
N MET A 275 -18.63 17.29 41.31
CA MET A 275 -17.96 16.27 42.13
C MET A 275 -17.65 16.78 43.53
N LEU A 276 -17.06 17.97 43.65
CA LEU A 276 -16.80 18.60 44.97
C LEU A 276 -18.07 18.82 45.78
N HIS A 277 -19.17 19.20 45.13
CA HIS A 277 -20.46 19.35 45.79
C HIS A 277 -21.01 18.02 46.30
N MET A 278 -20.92 16.95 45.47
CA MET A 278 -21.37 15.61 45.86
C MET A 278 -20.54 15.05 47.01
N ASP A 279 -19.21 15.23 46.98
CA ASP A 279 -18.31 14.86 48.09
C ASP A 279 -18.64 15.58 49.35
N TYR A 280 -18.91 16.89 49.29
CA TYR A 280 -19.30 17.70 50.45
C TYR A 280 -20.63 17.26 51.05
N GLN A 281 -21.61 16.92 50.17
CA GLN A 281 -22.93 16.42 50.59
C GLN A 281 -22.91 14.94 50.99
N ARG A 282 -21.79 14.23 50.74
CA ARG A 282 -21.65 12.79 51.00
C ARG A 282 -22.69 11.95 50.24
N VAL A 283 -22.95 12.29 49.00
CA VAL A 283 -23.89 11.58 48.12
C VAL A 283 -23.18 11.08 46.89
N ASP A 284 -23.48 9.84 46.47
CA ASP A 284 -22.90 9.20 45.28
C ASP A 284 -23.74 9.42 44.00
N SER A 285 -24.94 9.99 44.15
CA SER A 285 -25.83 10.31 43.05
C SER A 285 -26.71 11.50 43.32
N LEU A 286 -27.00 12.27 42.23
CA LEU A 286 -27.93 13.40 42.24
C LEU A 286 -28.92 13.21 41.08
N ALA A 287 -30.21 13.13 41.43
CA ALA A 287 -31.29 13.08 40.45
C ALA A 287 -31.69 14.49 40.01
N THR A 288 -31.94 14.67 38.73
CA THR A 288 -32.46 15.89 38.11
C THR A 288 -33.56 15.55 37.13
N ASP A 289 -34.28 16.53 36.64
CA ASP A 289 -35.31 16.34 35.62
C ASP A 289 -34.75 15.80 34.30
N ASN A 290 -33.44 15.96 34.04
CA ASN A 290 -32.74 15.53 32.80
C ASN A 290 -31.95 14.24 32.98
N GLY A 291 -31.96 13.59 34.14
CA GLY A 291 -31.24 12.36 34.41
C GLY A 291 -30.56 12.33 35.79
N THR A 292 -29.79 11.30 36.06
CA THR A 292 -29.06 11.12 37.31
C THR A 292 -27.56 11.23 37.08
N TYR A 293 -26.90 12.11 37.80
CA TYR A 293 -25.43 12.18 37.83
C TYR A 293 -24.91 11.27 38.94
N THR A 294 -23.97 10.41 38.62
CA THR A 294 -23.40 9.43 39.56
C THR A 294 -21.90 9.60 39.64
N LEU A 295 -21.38 9.62 40.89
CA LEU A 295 -19.94 9.59 41.11
C LEU A 295 -19.42 8.18 40.81
N ALA A 296 -18.54 8.04 39.82
CA ALA A 296 -17.96 6.75 39.42
C ALA A 296 -16.45 6.79 39.57
N GLU A 297 -15.90 5.80 40.24
CA GLU A 297 -14.46 5.58 40.30
C GLU A 297 -14.05 4.53 39.26
N SER A 298 -12.99 4.81 38.53
CA SER A 298 -12.38 3.84 37.62
C SER A 298 -10.87 3.81 37.80
N THR A 299 -10.30 2.61 37.76
CA THR A 299 -8.85 2.41 37.82
C THR A 299 -8.34 1.98 36.46
N ARG A 300 -7.26 2.60 35.98
CA ARG A 300 -6.57 2.17 34.79
C ARG A 300 -5.08 1.97 35.07
N THR A 301 -4.49 0.94 34.46
CA THR A 301 -3.04 0.76 34.48
C THR A 301 -2.40 1.70 33.47
N VAL A 302 -1.42 2.47 33.90
CA VAL A 302 -0.64 3.36 33.04
C VAL A 302 0.83 2.98 33.11
N VAL A 303 1.56 3.23 32.01
CA VAL A 303 3.01 3.02 31.97
C VAL A 303 3.69 4.18 32.71
N ASP A 304 4.49 3.84 33.72
CA ASP A 304 5.32 4.81 34.45
C ASP A 304 6.59 5.12 33.63
N SER A 305 6.47 6.12 32.77
CA SER A 305 7.55 6.56 31.90
C SER A 305 8.78 7.07 32.66
N ASP A 306 8.61 7.64 33.84
CA ASP A 306 9.72 8.17 34.65
C ASP A 306 10.49 7.02 35.29
N LYS A 307 9.78 5.99 35.73
CA LYS A 307 10.40 4.77 36.22
C LYS A 307 11.11 3.98 35.12
N LEU A 308 10.58 3.97 33.89
CA LEU A 308 11.27 3.39 32.73
C LEU A 308 12.56 4.14 32.42
N LYS A 309 12.56 5.48 32.47
CA LYS A 309 13.76 6.31 32.25
C LYS A 309 14.81 6.06 33.35
N SER A 310 14.41 6.05 34.61
CA SER A 310 15.34 5.84 35.73
C SER A 310 16.00 4.47 35.71
N ASN A 311 15.32 3.46 35.17
CA ASN A 311 15.86 2.11 35.02
C ASN A 311 16.58 1.85 33.68
N GLY A 312 16.75 2.87 32.85
CA GLY A 312 17.43 2.77 31.55
C GLY A 312 16.65 2.02 30.45
N LEU A 313 15.39 1.65 30.73
CA LEU A 313 14.55 0.84 29.83
C LEU A 313 13.74 1.66 28.83
N TYR A 314 13.67 2.98 29.00
CA TYR A 314 12.80 3.84 28.20
C TYR A 314 13.07 3.72 26.68
N ASN A 315 14.35 3.71 26.28
CA ASN A 315 14.72 3.61 24.86
C ASN A 315 14.44 2.23 24.24
N GLU A 316 14.41 1.18 25.05
CA GLU A 316 14.09 -0.18 24.62
C GLU A 316 12.60 -0.34 24.27
N TYR A 317 11.73 0.35 25.02
CA TYR A 317 10.27 0.26 24.87
C TYR A 317 9.66 1.47 24.16
N THR A 318 10.46 2.34 23.54
CA THR A 318 9.98 3.50 22.78
C THR A 318 10.61 3.53 21.39
N LYS A 319 9.83 3.97 20.40
CA LYS A 319 10.34 4.29 19.06
C LYS A 319 10.20 5.78 18.79
N LYS A 320 11.18 6.35 18.07
CA LYS A 320 11.06 7.72 17.57
C LYS A 320 10.09 7.72 16.39
N MET A 321 9.11 8.60 16.42
CA MET A 321 8.19 8.84 15.33
C MET A 321 8.34 10.30 14.89
N THR A 322 8.48 10.51 13.59
CA THR A 322 8.53 11.86 13.02
C THR A 322 7.12 12.29 12.67
N ILE A 323 6.66 13.38 13.28
CA ILE A 323 5.34 13.97 13.01
C ILE A 323 5.55 15.27 12.25
N ARG A 324 4.90 15.42 11.10
CA ARG A 324 4.85 16.67 10.33
C ARG A 324 3.58 17.43 10.74
N THR A 325 3.73 18.71 11.05
CA THR A 325 2.61 19.57 11.43
C THR A 325 2.69 20.89 10.67
N ILE A 326 1.54 21.40 10.28
CA ILE A 326 1.42 22.76 9.75
C ILE A 326 1.30 23.72 10.95
N LYS A 327 2.13 24.78 10.96
CA LYS A 327 2.07 25.82 12.00
C LYS A 327 1.89 27.16 11.33
N LYS A 328 0.82 27.87 11.71
CA LYS A 328 0.64 29.28 11.38
C LYS A 328 1.66 30.12 12.19
N ARG A 329 2.53 30.86 11.49
CA ARG A 329 3.37 31.88 12.15
C ARG A 329 2.62 33.19 12.15
N LYS A 330 2.53 33.84 13.33
CA LYS A 330 2.00 35.20 13.45
C LYS A 330 2.99 36.21 12.90
#